data_adcb2b8f2d21d4c85b1e4cb5844de127
#
_entry.id   adcb2b8f2d21d4c85b1e4cb5844de127
#
_cell.length_a   1.000
_cell.length_b   1.000
_cell.length_c   1.000
_cell.angle_alpha   90.00
_cell.angle_beta   90.00
_cell.angle_gamma   90.00
#
_symmetry.space_group_name_H-M   'P 1'
#
loop_
_entity.id
_entity.type
_entity.pdbx_description
1 polymer ?
#
loop_
_entity_poly.entity_id
_entity_poly.type
_entity_poly.pdbx_seq_one_letter_code
_entity_poly.pdbx_strand_id
1 'polypeptide(L)'
;MRRRFEVCALMGVFALVMSCTGAIATPRDGAPVVGEWNGLHASLTLTESGGSIEYDCAHGGLRAPVEPDNAGQFTVAGVHFRDHGGPVRIGEVPDSMPAQYVGKVQGDQLTLRVIVGAETLGPFTLKRGAGSRLLKCL
;
A
#
# COMPACT_ATOMS: atom_id res chain seq x y z
N MET A 1 -64.53 -55.93 -24.21
CA MET A 1 -64.47 -54.54 -24.63
C MET A 1 -64.77 -53.61 -23.44
N ARG A 2 -63.81 -53.05 -22.77
CA ARG A 2 -63.94 -51.89 -21.94
C ARG A 2 -62.51 -51.41 -21.59
N ARG A 3 -62.12 -50.34 -22.22
CA ARG A 3 -60.85 -49.64 -21.93
C ARG A 3 -61.01 -48.92 -20.59
N ARG A 4 -60.11 -49.22 -19.69
CA ARG A 4 -59.92 -48.44 -18.47
C ARG A 4 -58.78 -47.51 -18.71
N PHE A 5 -59.05 -46.21 -18.66
CA PHE A 5 -58.08 -45.15 -18.61
C PHE A 5 -57.55 -45.06 -17.16
N GLU A 6 -56.30 -45.35 -16.95
CA GLU A 6 -55.62 -45.02 -15.71
C GLU A 6 -54.96 -43.68 -15.88
N VAL A 7 -55.42 -42.74 -15.09
CA VAL A 7 -54.87 -41.39 -14.96
C VAL A 7 -53.70 -41.50 -14.00
N CYS A 8 -52.47 -41.50 -14.51
CA CYS A 8 -51.28 -41.32 -13.70
C CYS A 8 -51.18 -39.87 -13.27
N ALA A 9 -51.45 -39.60 -11.99
CA ALA A 9 -51.14 -38.33 -11.36
C ALA A 9 -49.64 -38.24 -11.15
N LEU A 10 -48.95 -37.41 -11.94
CA LEU A 10 -47.56 -37.03 -11.76
C LEU A 10 -47.49 -35.96 -10.68
N MET A 11 -47.15 -36.37 -9.46
CA MET A 11 -46.70 -35.45 -8.39
C MET A 11 -45.30 -34.94 -8.77
N GLY A 12 -45.25 -33.70 -9.23
CA GLY A 12 -44.01 -32.97 -9.47
C GLY A 12 -43.38 -32.58 -8.13
N VAL A 13 -42.30 -33.25 -7.78
CA VAL A 13 -41.40 -32.79 -6.70
C VAL A 13 -40.61 -31.64 -7.22
N PHE A 14 -40.98 -30.43 -6.82
CA PHE A 14 -40.20 -29.21 -7.06
C PHE A 14 -39.00 -29.25 -6.11
N ALA A 15 -37.88 -29.74 -6.60
CA ALA A 15 -36.60 -29.61 -5.88
C ALA A 15 -36.15 -28.14 -5.97
N LEU A 16 -36.29 -27.41 -4.85
CA LEU A 16 -35.69 -26.09 -4.66
C LEU A 16 -34.15 -26.29 -4.64
N VAL A 17 -33.52 -26.02 -5.77
CA VAL A 17 -32.06 -25.89 -5.83
C VAL A 17 -31.70 -24.53 -5.23
N MET A 18 -31.35 -24.53 -3.97
CA MET A 18 -30.78 -23.39 -3.29
C MET A 18 -29.37 -23.16 -3.82
N SER A 19 -29.24 -22.34 -4.86
CA SER A 19 -27.94 -21.88 -5.37
C SER A 19 -27.35 -20.95 -4.33
N CYS A 20 -26.47 -21.47 -3.49
CA CYS A 20 -25.55 -20.64 -2.72
C CYS A 20 -24.59 -19.97 -3.71
N THR A 21 -24.94 -18.80 -4.20
CA THR A 21 -23.98 -17.88 -4.81
C THR A 21 -23.09 -17.38 -3.69
N GLY A 22 -22.01 -18.11 -3.44
CA GLY A 22 -20.90 -17.59 -2.65
C GLY A 22 -20.40 -16.34 -3.36
N ALA A 23 -20.66 -15.17 -2.78
CA ALA A 23 -20.02 -13.94 -3.20
C ALA A 23 -18.51 -14.16 -3.02
N ILE A 24 -17.81 -14.42 -4.12
CA ILE A 24 -16.36 -14.33 -4.15
C ILE A 24 -16.09 -12.85 -3.92
N ALA A 25 -15.64 -12.52 -2.69
CA ALA A 25 -15.13 -11.19 -2.41
C ALA A 25 -13.96 -10.97 -3.38
N THR A 26 -14.18 -10.16 -4.40
CA THR A 26 -13.09 -9.63 -5.23
C THR A 26 -12.09 -9.01 -4.27
N PRO A 27 -10.79 -9.37 -4.34
CA PRO A 27 -9.77 -8.63 -3.62
C PRO A 27 -9.99 -7.16 -3.95
N ARG A 28 -10.17 -6.34 -2.94
CA ARG A 28 -10.21 -4.88 -3.15
C ARG A 28 -8.81 -4.52 -3.63
N ASP A 29 -8.70 -4.26 -4.93
CA ASP A 29 -7.56 -3.56 -5.47
C ASP A 29 -7.40 -2.28 -4.64
N GLY A 30 -6.24 -2.07 -4.05
CA GLY A 30 -5.98 -0.86 -3.31
C GLY A 30 -6.26 -0.91 -1.80
N ALA A 31 -6.18 -2.05 -1.13
CA ALA A 31 -6.11 -2.04 0.34
C ALA A 31 -4.84 -1.31 0.79
N PRO A 32 -4.93 -0.38 1.79
CA PRO A 32 -3.76 0.33 2.28
C PRO A 32 -2.67 -0.61 2.78
N VAL A 33 -1.46 -0.38 2.33
CA VAL A 33 -0.27 -1.06 2.85
C VAL A 33 0.16 -0.37 4.14
N VAL A 34 0.25 -1.13 5.22
CA VAL A 34 0.64 -0.61 6.53
C VAL A 34 1.85 -1.36 7.07
N GLY A 35 2.50 -0.77 8.08
CA GLY A 35 3.61 -1.37 8.82
C GLY A 35 4.95 -0.73 8.54
N GLU A 36 6.00 -1.33 9.09
CA GLU A 36 7.37 -0.85 8.99
C GLU A 36 8.11 -1.56 7.87
N TRP A 37 8.77 -0.78 7.04
CA TRP A 37 9.55 -1.21 5.90
C TRP A 37 10.95 -0.60 5.98
N ASN A 38 11.94 -1.40 6.15
CA ASN A 38 13.29 -0.95 6.46
C ASN A 38 14.32 -1.50 5.49
N GLY A 39 15.36 -0.73 5.25
CA GLY A 39 16.46 -1.11 4.39
C GLY A 39 17.71 -0.28 4.62
N LEU A 40 18.61 -0.36 3.68
CA LEU A 40 19.81 0.46 3.65
C LEU A 40 19.42 1.88 3.22
N HIS A 41 19.80 2.89 4.01
CA HIS A 41 19.60 4.32 3.76
C HIS A 41 18.14 4.81 3.79
N ALA A 42 17.16 3.96 4.15
CA ALA A 42 15.78 4.40 4.31
C ALA A 42 14.99 3.52 5.30
N SER A 43 14.09 4.15 6.04
CA SER A 43 13.13 3.54 6.95
C SER A 43 11.76 4.18 6.72
N LEU A 44 10.77 3.38 6.36
CA LEU A 44 9.42 3.82 5.99
C LEU A 44 8.39 3.19 6.93
N THR A 45 7.58 4.02 7.55
CA THR A 45 6.43 3.58 8.35
C THR A 45 5.16 4.00 7.64
N LEU A 46 4.32 3.03 7.28
CA LEU A 46 3.04 3.24 6.61
C LEU A 46 1.88 2.99 7.56
N THR A 47 0.87 3.85 7.46
CA THR A 47 -0.38 3.79 8.20
C THR A 47 -1.57 3.80 7.24
N GLU A 48 -2.78 3.60 7.75
CA GLU A 48 -4.01 3.68 6.95
C GLU A 48 -4.30 5.08 6.40
N SER A 49 -3.63 6.12 6.90
CA SER A 49 -3.84 7.52 6.49
C SER A 49 -2.67 8.15 5.74
N GLY A 50 -1.53 7.47 5.67
CA GLY A 50 -0.32 7.99 5.05
C GLY A 50 0.92 7.31 5.58
N GLY A 51 2.02 8.06 5.77
CA GLY A 51 3.25 7.48 6.29
C GLY A 51 4.33 8.49 6.56
N SER A 52 5.41 8.03 7.17
CA SER A 52 6.65 8.79 7.39
C SER A 52 7.84 7.99 6.87
N ILE A 53 8.83 8.70 6.37
CA ILE A 53 10.07 8.11 5.90
C ILE A 53 11.27 8.87 6.46
N GLU A 54 12.28 8.14 6.86
CA GLU A 54 13.59 8.66 7.21
C GLU A 54 14.63 8.15 6.22
N TYR A 55 15.51 9.04 5.80
CA TYR A 55 16.67 8.75 4.96
C TYR A 55 17.96 9.10 5.67
N ASP A 56 19.07 8.90 4.98
CA ASP A 56 20.30 9.54 5.37
C ASP A 56 20.16 11.05 5.18
N CYS A 57 20.28 11.81 6.28
CA CYS A 57 20.25 13.28 6.28
C CYS A 57 18.98 13.94 5.70
N ALA A 58 17.85 13.24 5.76
CA ALA A 58 16.57 13.79 5.35
C ALA A 58 15.42 12.97 5.93
N HIS A 59 14.23 13.54 5.92
CA HIS A 59 13.00 12.84 6.26
C HIS A 59 11.84 13.33 5.41
N GLY A 60 10.71 12.65 5.49
CA GLY A 60 9.55 13.03 4.72
C GLY A 60 8.25 12.44 5.24
N GLY A 61 7.16 12.84 4.61
CA GLY A 61 5.83 12.35 4.95
C GLY A 61 4.98 12.11 3.71
N LEU A 62 4.26 11.00 3.70
CA LEU A 62 3.26 10.67 2.71
C LEU A 62 1.91 11.19 3.20
N ARG A 63 1.22 11.97 2.35
CA ARG A 63 -0.04 12.66 2.71
C ARG A 63 -1.30 11.83 2.47
N ALA A 64 -1.17 10.63 1.92
CA ALA A 64 -2.26 9.73 1.65
C ALA A 64 -1.83 8.28 1.87
N PRO A 65 -2.78 7.34 2.07
CA PRO A 65 -2.45 5.93 2.18
C PRO A 65 -1.77 5.41 0.92
N VAL A 66 -0.93 4.40 1.09
CA VAL A 66 -0.32 3.67 -0.02
C VAL A 66 -1.26 2.55 -0.42
N GLU A 67 -1.93 2.72 -1.55
CA GLU A 67 -2.88 1.77 -2.13
C GLU A 67 -2.34 1.28 -3.47
N PRO A 68 -1.60 0.15 -3.49
CA PRO A 68 -1.05 -0.37 -4.73
C PRO A 68 -2.13 -0.85 -5.70
N ASP A 69 -1.87 -0.69 -6.98
CA ASP A 69 -2.68 -1.29 -8.05
C ASP A 69 -2.45 -2.81 -8.17
N ASN A 70 -3.10 -3.44 -9.15
CA ASN A 70 -2.98 -4.88 -9.43
C ASN A 70 -1.55 -5.33 -9.75
N ALA A 71 -0.70 -4.43 -10.22
CA ALA A 71 0.72 -4.67 -10.47
C ALA A 71 1.60 -4.38 -9.25
N GLY A 72 1.00 -3.95 -8.13
CA GLY A 72 1.68 -3.57 -6.90
C GLY A 72 2.28 -2.16 -6.96
N GLN A 73 1.99 -1.36 -7.99
CA GLN A 73 2.54 -0.02 -8.17
C GLN A 73 1.71 1.03 -7.43
N PHE A 74 2.37 2.06 -6.92
CA PHE A 74 1.72 3.19 -6.28
C PHE A 74 2.45 4.50 -6.53
N THR A 75 1.71 5.60 -6.42
CA THR A 75 2.24 6.96 -6.41
C THR A 75 1.48 7.77 -5.37
N VAL A 76 2.19 8.34 -4.41
CA VAL A 76 1.60 9.13 -3.34
C VAL A 76 2.31 10.47 -3.22
N ALA A 77 1.54 11.55 -3.15
CA ALA A 77 2.06 12.88 -2.89
C ALA A 77 2.47 13.04 -1.43
N GLY A 78 3.49 13.85 -1.19
CA GLY A 78 3.96 14.11 0.16
C GLY A 78 4.90 15.29 0.24
N VAL A 79 5.72 15.29 1.27
CA VAL A 79 6.69 16.34 1.57
C VAL A 79 8.04 15.71 1.90
N HIS A 80 9.10 16.37 1.46
CA HIS A 80 10.48 16.02 1.75
C HIS A 80 11.14 17.16 2.51
N PHE A 81 11.88 16.83 3.55
CA PHE A 81 12.67 17.76 4.37
C PHE A 81 14.14 17.37 4.30
N ARG A 82 15.00 18.34 4.03
CA ARG A 82 16.44 18.17 4.17
C ARG A 82 16.85 18.45 5.59
N ASP A 83 17.55 17.52 6.20
CA ASP A 83 18.16 17.71 7.50
C ASP A 83 19.57 18.31 7.31
N HIS A 84 19.91 19.26 8.14
CA HIS A 84 21.26 19.81 8.19
C HIS A 84 21.97 19.41 9.48
N GLY A 85 23.28 19.38 9.45
CA GLY A 85 24.08 19.16 10.65
C GLY A 85 24.05 20.38 11.57
N GLY A 86 24.24 20.15 12.86
CA GLY A 86 24.31 21.20 13.88
C GLY A 86 22.99 21.46 14.60
N PRO A 87 22.96 22.36 15.58
CA PRO A 87 21.78 22.64 16.38
C PRO A 87 20.71 23.38 15.57
N VAL A 88 19.46 22.94 15.71
CA VAL A 88 18.29 23.64 15.16
C VAL A 88 18.10 24.96 15.95
N ARG A 89 17.96 26.07 15.24
CA ARG A 89 17.72 27.39 15.85
C ARG A 89 16.24 27.55 16.18
N ILE A 90 15.96 28.23 17.29
CA ILE A 90 14.58 28.59 17.66
C ILE A 90 13.99 29.46 16.55
N GLY A 91 12.85 29.02 15.97
CA GLY A 91 12.17 29.73 14.88
C GLY A 91 12.71 29.42 13.48
N GLU A 92 13.61 28.46 13.34
CA GLU A 92 14.05 27.96 12.03
C GLU A 92 12.90 27.26 11.31
N VAL A 93 12.64 27.68 10.07
CA VAL A 93 11.64 27.03 9.21
C VAL A 93 12.32 25.84 8.51
N PRO A 94 11.82 24.62 8.67
CA PRO A 94 12.37 23.46 7.97
C PRO A 94 12.34 23.67 6.45
N ASP A 95 13.43 23.29 5.77
CA ASP A 95 13.50 23.27 4.30
C ASP A 95 12.64 22.14 3.76
N SER A 96 11.39 22.46 3.43
CA SER A 96 10.40 21.50 2.95
C SER A 96 10.09 21.69 1.48
N MET A 97 10.06 20.60 0.74
CA MET A 97 9.74 20.58 -0.68
C MET A 97 8.63 19.55 -0.97
N PRO A 98 7.72 19.86 -1.91
CA PRO A 98 6.78 18.85 -2.40
C PRO A 98 7.53 17.65 -2.96
N ALA A 99 7.02 16.44 -2.67
CA ALA A 99 7.61 15.20 -3.13
C ALA A 99 6.54 14.24 -3.66
N GLN A 100 6.95 13.35 -4.55
CA GLN A 100 6.16 12.20 -4.98
C GLN A 100 6.89 10.92 -4.60
N TYR A 101 6.19 10.05 -3.93
CA TYR A 101 6.64 8.74 -3.52
C TYR A 101 6.12 7.71 -4.51
N VAL A 102 7.00 7.16 -5.33
CA VAL A 102 6.67 6.22 -6.41
C VAL A 102 7.31 4.89 -6.10
N GLY A 103 6.53 3.83 -6.09
CA GLY A 103 7.07 2.53 -5.71
C GLY A 103 6.27 1.34 -6.18
N LYS A 104 6.77 0.18 -5.79
CA LYS A 104 6.15 -1.12 -6.05
C LYS A 104 6.28 -2.02 -4.83
N VAL A 105 5.17 -2.62 -4.45
CA VAL A 105 5.10 -3.64 -3.38
C VAL A 105 5.03 -5.02 -4.02
N GLN A 106 5.88 -5.93 -3.58
CA GLN A 106 5.89 -7.33 -4.00
C GLN A 106 6.11 -8.20 -2.76
N GLY A 107 5.02 -8.71 -2.18
CA GLY A 107 5.08 -9.47 -0.93
C GLY A 107 5.65 -8.61 0.20
N ASP A 108 6.75 -9.05 0.81
CA ASP A 108 7.43 -8.36 1.90
C ASP A 108 8.53 -7.40 1.44
N GLN A 109 8.62 -7.13 0.15
CA GLN A 109 9.58 -6.19 -0.43
C GLN A 109 8.86 -4.99 -1.02
N LEU A 110 9.39 -3.80 -0.77
CA LEU A 110 8.93 -2.54 -1.32
C LEU A 110 10.13 -1.83 -1.96
N THR A 111 9.99 -1.47 -3.24
CA THR A 111 10.95 -0.62 -3.93
C THR A 111 10.38 0.78 -4.03
N LEU A 112 11.15 1.80 -3.63
CA LEU A 112 10.71 3.18 -3.54
C LEU A 112 11.66 4.13 -4.24
N ARG A 113 11.12 5.07 -4.97
CA ARG A 113 11.80 6.29 -5.46
C ARG A 113 11.06 7.50 -4.94
N VAL A 114 11.81 8.55 -4.65
CA VAL A 114 11.24 9.82 -4.18
C VAL A 114 11.65 10.91 -5.17
N ILE A 115 10.67 11.54 -5.78
CA ILE A 115 10.86 12.62 -6.75
C ILE A 115 10.66 13.95 -6.03
N VAL A 116 11.71 14.78 -5.98
CA VAL A 116 11.72 16.08 -5.32
C VAL A 116 12.19 17.12 -6.35
N GLY A 117 11.25 17.85 -6.93
CA GLY A 117 11.56 18.73 -8.04
C GLY A 117 12.18 17.98 -9.22
N ALA A 118 13.39 18.35 -9.60
CA ALA A 118 14.15 17.69 -10.68
C ALA A 118 15.02 16.53 -10.18
N GLU A 119 15.09 16.29 -8.87
CA GLU A 119 15.91 15.26 -8.25
C GLU A 119 15.10 13.98 -7.99
N THR A 120 15.73 12.83 -8.17
CA THR A 120 15.16 11.53 -7.82
C THR A 120 16.08 10.82 -6.83
N LEU A 121 15.55 10.52 -5.65
CA LEU A 121 16.24 9.77 -4.60
C LEU A 121 15.91 8.28 -4.72
N GLY A 122 16.87 7.44 -4.43
CA GLY A 122 16.73 5.99 -4.54
C GLY A 122 17.20 5.42 -5.87
N PRO A 123 16.78 4.22 -6.30
CA PRO A 123 15.76 3.39 -5.64
C PRO A 123 16.20 2.82 -4.29
N PHE A 124 15.29 2.84 -3.32
CA PHE A 124 15.44 2.18 -2.03
C PHE A 124 14.76 0.81 -2.08
N THR A 125 15.44 -0.23 -1.62
CA THR A 125 14.83 -1.55 -1.45
C THR A 125 14.60 -1.78 0.04
N LEU A 126 13.34 -1.89 0.41
CA LEU A 126 12.89 -2.03 1.79
C LEU A 126 12.24 -3.39 1.98
N LYS A 127 12.36 -3.94 3.17
CA LYS A 127 11.70 -5.19 3.57
C LYS A 127 10.86 -4.96 4.81
N ARG A 128 9.72 -5.62 4.86
CA ARG A 128 8.81 -5.57 6.00
C ARG A 128 9.50 -6.09 7.26
N GLY A 129 9.49 -5.31 8.35
CA GLY A 129 10.02 -5.70 9.64
C GLY A 129 11.54 -5.92 9.71
N ALA A 130 12.30 -5.61 8.65
CA ALA A 130 13.76 -5.67 8.68
C ALA A 130 14.35 -4.53 9.53
N GLY A 131 15.62 -4.66 9.94
CA GLY A 131 16.36 -3.56 10.55
C GLY A 131 16.72 -2.49 9.54
N SER A 132 16.74 -1.21 9.96
CA SER A 132 17.20 -0.09 9.15
C SER A 132 18.66 0.22 9.43
N ARG A 133 19.37 0.72 8.42
CA ARG A 133 20.69 1.34 8.55
C ARG A 133 20.64 2.73 7.95
N LEU A 134 20.56 3.72 8.81
CA LEU A 134 20.56 5.14 8.45
C LEU A 134 21.88 5.76 8.88
N LEU A 135 22.44 6.59 8.02
CA LEU A 135 23.54 7.48 8.36
C LEU A 135 22.95 8.81 8.82
N LYS A 136 23.21 9.18 10.06
CA LYS A 136 22.78 10.49 10.58
C LYS A 136 23.75 11.58 10.15
N CYS A 137 23.25 12.72 9.74
CA CYS A 137 24.04 13.92 9.54
C CYS A 137 24.52 14.47 10.90
N LEU A 138 25.80 14.67 11.04
CA LEU A 138 26.47 15.25 12.19
C LEU A 138 26.63 16.76 12.03
#